data_8e64490d327d2189cf340ecd987373bc
#
_entry.id   8e64490d327d2189cf340ecd987373bc
#
_cell.length_a   1.000
_cell.length_b   1.000
_cell.length_c   1.000
_cell.angle_alpha   90.00
_cell.angle_beta   90.00
_cell.angle_gamma   90.00
#
_symmetry.space_group_name_H-M   'P 1'
#
loop_
_entity.id
_entity.type
_entity.pdbx_description
1 polymer ?
#
loop_
_entity_poly.entity_id
_entity_poly.type
_entity_poly.pdbx_seq_one_letter_code
_entity_poly.pdbx_strand_id
1 'polypeptide(L)'
;CENCEKGLTGFCLTTNPGTAGAAYGFAEMGAWEGGQAELLRVPFADFNCLVLPPDAVEKEDDYVMLSDIFPTGWHATELAGLKPGESVAIYGAGPVGLMAAHSAIIKGASQVFVVDTHKDRLALAEKLGATAINATGDEAVQRILDLTDGRGTDCGCECVGYQCCNKHGHEDNSITMNSLVASTKATGGIGVVGVFIPQDPGAASDL
;
A
#
# COMPACT_ATOMS: atom_id res chain seq x y z
N CYS A 1 -9.61 2.04 25.58
CA CYS A 1 -10.17 3.32 25.12
C CYS A 1 -11.28 3.09 24.11
N GLU A 2 -12.10 4.11 23.83
CA GLU A 2 -13.26 4.00 22.95
C GLU A 2 -12.93 3.53 21.51
N ASN A 3 -11.76 3.87 20.98
CA ASN A 3 -11.33 3.39 19.67
C ASN A 3 -11.02 1.89 19.70
N CYS A 4 -10.31 1.42 20.73
CA CYS A 4 -10.03 -0.02 20.88
C CYS A 4 -11.31 -0.84 21.10
N GLU A 5 -12.30 -0.31 21.85
CA GLU A 5 -13.60 -0.96 22.03
C GLU A 5 -14.38 -1.09 20.72
N LYS A 6 -14.17 -0.18 19.76
CA LYS A 6 -14.73 -0.21 18.40
C LYS A 6 -13.89 -1.06 17.42
N GLY A 7 -12.83 -1.71 17.87
CA GLY A 7 -11.89 -2.46 17.00
C GLY A 7 -10.88 -1.59 16.25
N LEU A 8 -10.90 -0.28 16.45
CA LEU A 8 -9.97 0.67 15.79
C LEU A 8 -8.64 0.76 16.57
N THR A 9 -7.98 -0.36 16.76
CA THR A 9 -6.80 -0.48 17.65
C THR A 9 -5.58 0.28 17.15
N GLY A 10 -5.42 0.42 15.82
CA GLY A 10 -4.39 1.25 15.20
C GLY A 10 -4.51 2.75 15.54
N PHE A 11 -5.67 3.19 16.03
CA PHE A 11 -5.94 4.55 16.47
C PHE A 11 -6.13 4.66 17.98
N CYS A 12 -5.39 3.86 18.74
CA CYS A 12 -5.48 3.85 20.21
C CYS A 12 -5.17 5.23 20.79
N LEU A 13 -6.08 5.71 21.68
CA LEU A 13 -5.96 7.02 22.34
C LEU A 13 -5.05 6.98 23.58
N THR A 14 -4.58 5.79 23.97
CA THR A 14 -3.81 5.61 25.21
C THR A 14 -2.31 5.43 24.95
N THR A 15 -1.94 4.91 23.78
CA THR A 15 -0.54 4.57 23.46
C THR A 15 0.34 5.79 23.20
N ASN A 16 -0.28 6.90 22.75
CA ASN A 16 0.40 8.15 22.48
C ASN A 16 -0.46 9.34 22.93
N PRO A 17 -0.03 10.12 23.92
CA PRO A 17 -0.85 11.20 24.47
C PRO A 17 -1.06 12.39 23.50
N GLY A 18 -0.26 12.52 22.45
CA GLY A 18 -0.34 13.63 21.50
C GLY A 18 -1.14 13.35 20.23
N THR A 19 -1.28 12.08 19.87
CA THR A 19 -1.88 11.65 18.61
C THR A 19 -2.51 10.26 18.76
N ALA A 20 -3.60 10.00 18.07
CA ALA A 20 -4.20 8.66 18.06
C ALA A 20 -3.26 7.65 17.36
N GLY A 21 -3.05 6.50 17.98
CA GLY A 21 -2.14 5.47 17.50
C GLY A 21 -0.69 5.70 17.90
N ALA A 22 0.17 4.80 17.45
CA ALA A 22 1.62 4.88 17.63
C ALA A 22 2.30 4.02 16.55
N ALA A 23 3.53 4.35 16.17
CA ALA A 23 4.32 3.58 15.24
C ALA A 23 5.77 3.46 15.69
N TYR A 24 6.35 2.28 15.51
CA TYR A 24 7.76 2.04 15.81
C TYR A 24 8.65 2.82 14.83
N GLY A 25 9.61 3.55 15.36
CA GLY A 25 10.59 4.30 14.56
C GLY A 25 10.07 5.58 13.90
N PHE A 26 8.83 5.98 14.15
CA PHE A 26 8.25 7.22 13.63
C PHE A 26 8.06 8.23 14.78
N ALA A 27 8.98 9.20 14.88
CA ALA A 27 9.10 10.09 16.03
C ALA A 27 7.84 10.90 16.37
N GLU A 28 7.03 11.27 15.37
CA GLU A 28 5.80 12.04 15.56
C GLU A 28 4.61 11.17 16.04
N MET A 29 4.75 9.84 15.91
CA MET A 29 3.74 8.89 16.36
C MET A 29 4.14 8.15 17.64
N GLY A 30 4.81 8.84 18.55
CA GLY A 30 5.21 8.33 19.86
C GLY A 30 6.72 8.07 19.99
N ALA A 31 7.15 7.86 21.23
CA ALA A 31 8.56 7.63 21.56
C ALA A 31 8.93 6.12 21.50
N TRP A 32 8.48 5.43 20.44
CA TRP A 32 8.74 4.00 20.25
C TRP A 32 9.89 3.82 19.25
N GLU A 33 10.95 3.17 19.71
CA GLU A 33 12.14 2.90 18.88
C GLU A 33 11.81 1.93 17.73
N GLY A 34 12.57 2.01 16.63
CA GLY A 34 12.41 1.15 15.47
C GLY A 34 12.85 -0.29 15.71
N GLY A 35 12.33 -1.23 14.91
CA GLY A 35 12.60 -2.66 15.02
C GLY A 35 13.91 -3.14 14.38
N GLN A 36 14.71 -2.27 13.76
CA GLN A 36 16.02 -2.62 13.22
C GLN A 36 17.09 -2.59 14.35
N ALA A 37 16.95 -3.50 15.29
CA ALA A 37 17.77 -3.60 16.50
C ALA A 37 17.80 -5.04 16.99
N GLU A 38 18.82 -5.40 17.78
CA GLU A 38 18.92 -6.71 18.41
C GLU A 38 17.82 -6.96 19.45
N LEU A 39 17.31 -5.88 20.06
CA LEU A 39 16.25 -5.92 21.06
C LEU A 39 15.18 -4.88 20.72
N LEU A 40 13.94 -5.29 20.75
CA LEU A 40 12.78 -4.43 20.53
C LEU A 40 11.86 -4.44 21.78
N ARG A 41 11.54 -3.25 22.29
CA ARG A 41 10.54 -3.09 23.33
C ARG A 41 9.14 -3.09 22.72
N VAL A 42 8.35 -4.11 23.02
CA VAL A 42 6.96 -4.22 22.55
C VAL A 42 6.01 -3.91 23.72
N PRO A 43 5.35 -2.73 23.73
CA PRO A 43 4.29 -2.46 24.69
C PRO A 43 3.07 -3.31 24.40
N PHE A 44 2.34 -3.71 25.44
CA PHE A 44 1.15 -4.55 25.32
C PHE A 44 1.40 -5.80 24.47
N ALA A 45 2.50 -6.53 24.76
CA ALA A 45 2.97 -7.65 23.95
C ALA A 45 1.91 -8.74 23.76
N ASP A 46 1.07 -9.01 24.77
CA ASP A 46 -0.03 -9.97 24.67
C ASP A 46 -1.06 -9.63 23.57
N PHE A 47 -1.11 -8.35 23.18
CA PHE A 47 -1.98 -7.86 22.11
C PHE A 47 -1.22 -7.67 20.79
N ASN A 48 -0.01 -7.12 20.85
CA ASN A 48 0.76 -6.72 19.67
C ASN A 48 1.64 -7.81 19.09
N CYS A 49 1.85 -8.94 19.80
CA CYS A 49 2.60 -10.07 19.26
C CYS A 49 1.66 -11.14 18.72
N LEU A 50 1.90 -11.54 17.46
CA LEU A 50 1.26 -12.69 16.84
C LEU A 50 2.14 -13.92 17.09
N VAL A 51 1.58 -14.97 17.69
CA VAL A 51 2.27 -16.25 17.83
C VAL A 51 2.23 -16.97 16.49
N LEU A 52 3.40 -17.17 15.91
CA LEU A 52 3.55 -17.87 14.62
C LEU A 52 3.48 -19.40 14.81
N PRO A 53 3.12 -20.16 13.76
CA PRO A 53 3.15 -21.62 13.82
C PRO A 53 4.57 -22.20 13.97
N PRO A 54 4.70 -23.50 14.36
CA PRO A 54 6.01 -24.09 14.66
C PRO A 54 7.02 -24.08 13.51
N ASP A 55 6.56 -24.02 12.26
CA ASP A 55 7.39 -23.96 11.06
C ASP A 55 7.85 -22.54 10.68
N ALA A 56 7.57 -21.55 11.53
CA ALA A 56 7.89 -20.16 11.24
C ALA A 56 9.39 -19.89 11.10
N VAL A 57 10.24 -20.64 11.82
CA VAL A 57 11.70 -20.50 11.71
C VAL A 57 12.20 -20.96 10.33
N GLU A 58 11.57 -21.98 9.75
CA GLU A 58 11.93 -22.50 8.43
C GLU A 58 11.38 -21.61 7.30
N LYS A 59 10.37 -20.79 7.60
CA LYS A 59 9.67 -19.91 6.66
C LYS A 59 9.75 -18.45 7.08
N GLU A 60 10.83 -18.05 7.73
CA GLU A 60 10.95 -16.68 8.27
C GLU A 60 10.83 -15.59 7.20
N ASP A 61 11.33 -15.85 5.99
CA ASP A 61 11.23 -14.92 4.84
C ASP A 61 9.78 -14.65 4.44
N ASP A 62 8.89 -15.62 4.60
CA ASP A 62 7.45 -15.44 4.35
C ASP A 62 6.78 -14.70 5.50
N TYR A 63 7.09 -15.09 6.74
CA TYR A 63 6.43 -14.52 7.93
C TYR A 63 6.86 -13.11 8.27
N VAL A 64 8.10 -12.71 7.93
CA VAL A 64 8.58 -11.34 8.18
C VAL A 64 7.69 -10.29 7.50
N MET A 65 7.08 -10.64 6.37
CA MET A 65 6.18 -9.75 5.63
C MET A 65 4.88 -9.44 6.39
N LEU A 66 4.50 -10.25 7.38
CA LEU A 66 3.30 -10.05 8.19
C LEU A 66 3.44 -8.92 9.21
N SER A 67 4.65 -8.43 9.47
CA SER A 67 4.87 -7.35 10.44
C SER A 67 4.37 -5.99 9.94
N ASP A 68 4.37 -5.74 8.61
CA ASP A 68 3.94 -4.49 8.00
C ASP A 68 3.44 -4.68 6.56
N ILE A 69 4.32 -5.13 5.68
CA ILE A 69 4.18 -5.03 4.22
C ILE A 69 2.92 -5.75 3.71
N PHE A 70 2.66 -6.97 4.17
CA PHE A 70 1.48 -7.72 3.76
C PHE A 70 0.17 -7.10 4.31
N PRO A 71 0.06 -6.79 5.63
CA PRO A 71 -1.11 -6.10 6.15
C PRO A 71 -1.35 -4.73 5.50
N THR A 72 -0.29 -3.98 5.19
CA THR A 72 -0.40 -2.69 4.49
C THR A 72 -0.97 -2.87 3.09
N GLY A 73 -0.49 -3.84 2.33
CA GLY A 73 -1.04 -4.19 1.01
C GLY A 73 -2.49 -4.68 1.08
N TRP A 74 -2.82 -5.49 2.07
CA TRP A 74 -4.20 -5.92 2.33
C TRP A 74 -5.09 -4.72 2.64
N HIS A 75 -4.63 -3.83 3.53
CA HIS A 75 -5.37 -2.64 3.94
C HIS A 75 -5.62 -1.68 2.77
N ALA A 76 -4.67 -1.55 1.83
CA ALA A 76 -4.87 -0.77 0.61
C ALA A 76 -6.12 -1.22 -0.15
N THR A 77 -6.32 -2.54 -0.30
CA THR A 77 -7.49 -3.10 -0.97
C THR A 77 -8.78 -2.95 -0.16
N GLU A 78 -8.71 -2.94 1.19
CA GLU A 78 -9.85 -2.62 2.05
C GLU A 78 -10.28 -1.15 1.90
N LEU A 79 -9.31 -0.22 1.95
CA LEU A 79 -9.56 1.21 1.76
C LEU A 79 -10.15 1.50 0.38
N ALA A 80 -9.68 0.79 -0.65
CA ALA A 80 -10.23 0.88 -2.00
C ALA A 80 -11.65 0.28 -2.13
N GLY A 81 -12.11 -0.46 -1.12
CA GLY A 81 -13.41 -1.10 -1.12
C GLY A 81 -13.56 -2.26 -2.11
N LEU A 82 -12.44 -2.90 -2.50
CA LEU A 82 -12.39 -4.00 -3.46
C LEU A 82 -13.30 -5.16 -3.05
N LYS A 83 -14.15 -5.60 -3.97
CA LYS A 83 -15.04 -6.76 -3.82
C LYS A 83 -14.67 -7.88 -4.80
N PRO A 84 -15.00 -9.14 -4.48
CA PRO A 84 -14.82 -10.25 -5.41
C PRO A 84 -15.48 -9.98 -6.77
N GLY A 85 -14.74 -10.27 -7.84
CA GLY A 85 -15.20 -10.05 -9.22
C GLY A 85 -14.91 -8.65 -9.78
N GLU A 86 -14.47 -7.70 -8.96
CA GLU A 86 -14.09 -6.35 -9.40
C GLU A 86 -12.66 -6.31 -9.94
N SER A 87 -12.35 -5.28 -10.72
CA SER A 87 -11.02 -4.97 -11.23
C SER A 87 -10.34 -3.91 -10.38
N VAL A 88 -9.01 -3.97 -10.26
CA VAL A 88 -8.21 -3.03 -9.47
C VAL A 88 -6.94 -2.61 -10.20
N ALA A 89 -6.63 -1.31 -10.16
CA ALA A 89 -5.33 -0.76 -10.56
C ALA A 89 -4.48 -0.49 -9.31
N ILE A 90 -3.24 -0.98 -9.30
CA ILE A 90 -2.29 -0.80 -8.21
C ILE A 90 -1.10 -0.05 -8.78
N TYR A 91 -0.89 1.16 -8.29
CA TYR A 91 0.26 1.97 -8.66
C TYR A 91 1.40 1.76 -7.68
N GLY A 92 2.53 1.29 -8.21
CA GLY A 92 3.70 0.82 -7.48
C GLY A 92 3.79 -0.71 -7.44
N ALA A 93 4.92 -1.25 -7.86
CA ALA A 93 5.28 -2.67 -7.75
C ALA A 93 6.41 -2.90 -6.72
N GLY A 94 6.53 -2.01 -5.75
CA GLY A 94 7.34 -2.23 -4.56
C GLY A 94 6.75 -3.32 -3.67
N PRO A 95 7.38 -3.66 -2.54
CA PRO A 95 6.89 -4.72 -1.66
C PRO A 95 5.42 -4.56 -1.27
N VAL A 96 4.99 -3.35 -0.91
CA VAL A 96 3.59 -3.06 -0.56
C VAL A 96 2.65 -3.28 -1.74
N GLY A 97 2.99 -2.75 -2.93
CA GLY A 97 2.17 -2.91 -4.12
C GLY A 97 2.05 -4.37 -4.58
N LEU A 98 3.13 -5.15 -4.49
CA LEU A 98 3.10 -6.60 -4.76
C LEU A 98 2.20 -7.34 -3.76
N MET A 99 2.24 -6.97 -2.49
CA MET A 99 1.33 -7.56 -1.48
C MET A 99 -0.11 -7.07 -1.64
N ALA A 100 -0.34 -5.84 -2.12
CA ALA A 100 -1.67 -5.39 -2.51
C ALA A 100 -2.22 -6.19 -3.70
N ALA A 101 -1.38 -6.47 -4.71
CA ALA A 101 -1.76 -7.32 -5.85
C ALA A 101 -2.09 -8.75 -5.41
N HIS A 102 -1.26 -9.34 -4.56
CA HIS A 102 -1.52 -10.67 -3.99
C HIS A 102 -2.82 -10.68 -3.16
N SER A 103 -3.03 -9.66 -2.33
CA SER A 103 -4.26 -9.51 -1.54
C SER A 103 -5.51 -9.38 -2.43
N ALA A 104 -5.42 -8.62 -3.51
CA ALA A 104 -6.51 -8.47 -4.48
C ALA A 104 -6.87 -9.82 -5.15
N ILE A 105 -5.85 -10.60 -5.51
CA ILE A 105 -6.03 -11.95 -6.07
C ILE A 105 -6.71 -12.88 -5.04
N ILE A 106 -6.23 -12.89 -3.79
CA ILE A 106 -6.82 -13.68 -2.69
C ILE A 106 -8.29 -13.29 -2.47
N LYS A 107 -8.63 -12.00 -2.57
CA LYS A 107 -10.00 -11.49 -2.46
C LYS A 107 -10.88 -11.79 -3.67
N GLY A 108 -10.33 -12.38 -4.72
CA GLY A 108 -11.08 -12.78 -5.91
C GLY A 108 -11.33 -11.63 -6.90
N ALA A 109 -10.41 -10.68 -7.01
CA ALA A 109 -10.45 -9.68 -8.07
C ALA A 109 -10.49 -10.36 -9.45
N SER A 110 -11.28 -9.82 -10.37
CA SER A 110 -11.38 -10.36 -11.74
C SER A 110 -10.18 -9.97 -12.60
N GLN A 111 -9.62 -8.79 -12.37
CA GLN A 111 -8.43 -8.28 -13.04
C GLN A 111 -7.62 -7.43 -12.05
N VAL A 112 -6.32 -7.67 -12.03
CA VAL A 112 -5.36 -6.91 -11.20
C VAL A 112 -4.31 -6.32 -12.13
N PHE A 113 -4.26 -5.01 -12.24
CA PHE A 113 -3.26 -4.27 -12.99
C PHE A 113 -2.23 -3.69 -12.04
N VAL A 114 -0.94 -3.88 -12.32
CA VAL A 114 0.16 -3.32 -11.53
C VAL A 114 0.98 -2.40 -12.41
N VAL A 115 1.06 -1.14 -12.01
CA VAL A 115 1.75 -0.07 -12.75
C VAL A 115 3.07 0.27 -12.04
N ASP A 116 4.16 0.20 -12.77
CA ASP A 116 5.50 0.59 -12.30
C ASP A 116 6.41 0.85 -13.51
N THR A 117 7.62 1.37 -13.28
CA THR A 117 8.65 1.55 -14.30
C THR A 117 9.80 0.55 -14.16
N HIS A 118 9.88 -0.20 -13.09
CA HIS A 118 10.90 -1.20 -12.82
C HIS A 118 10.53 -2.58 -13.35
N LYS A 119 11.21 -3.02 -14.39
CA LYS A 119 10.94 -4.30 -15.08
C LYS A 119 10.99 -5.51 -14.16
N ASP A 120 11.99 -5.57 -13.27
CA ASP A 120 12.15 -6.71 -12.36
C ASP A 120 10.98 -6.81 -11.36
N ARG A 121 10.49 -5.68 -10.86
CA ARG A 121 9.32 -5.62 -9.98
C ARG A 121 8.04 -6.04 -10.73
N LEU A 122 7.87 -5.57 -11.95
CA LEU A 122 6.75 -5.94 -12.81
C LEU A 122 6.74 -7.43 -13.15
N ALA A 123 7.92 -8.03 -13.37
CA ALA A 123 8.04 -9.48 -13.57
C ALA A 123 7.59 -10.29 -12.32
N LEU A 124 7.74 -9.74 -11.12
CA LEU A 124 7.18 -10.35 -9.90
C LEU A 124 5.65 -10.23 -9.86
N ALA A 125 5.10 -9.08 -10.26
CA ALA A 125 3.66 -8.90 -10.37
C ALA A 125 3.02 -9.91 -11.34
N GLU A 126 3.66 -10.15 -12.49
CA GLU A 126 3.21 -11.16 -13.46
C GLU A 126 3.26 -12.60 -12.88
N LYS A 127 4.29 -12.92 -12.12
CA LYS A 127 4.38 -14.23 -11.43
C LYS A 127 3.26 -14.44 -10.42
N LEU A 128 2.75 -13.38 -9.81
CA LEU A 128 1.58 -13.42 -8.93
C LEU A 128 0.26 -13.60 -9.71
N GLY A 129 0.26 -13.37 -11.02
CA GLY A 129 -0.94 -13.45 -11.87
C GLY A 129 -1.57 -12.10 -12.17
N ALA A 130 -0.90 -10.98 -11.87
CA ALA A 130 -1.34 -9.65 -12.25
C ALA A 130 -0.91 -9.27 -13.67
N THR A 131 -1.60 -8.32 -14.27
CA THR A 131 -1.20 -7.70 -15.54
C THR A 131 -0.24 -6.55 -15.24
N ALA A 132 1.02 -6.68 -15.65
CA ALA A 132 2.03 -5.65 -15.49
C ALA A 132 1.91 -4.55 -16.54
N ILE A 133 2.00 -3.30 -16.11
CA ILE A 133 1.98 -2.11 -16.97
C ILE A 133 3.25 -1.30 -16.71
N ASN A 134 4.17 -1.34 -17.66
CA ASN A 134 5.41 -0.56 -17.61
C ASN A 134 5.17 0.83 -18.20
N ALA A 135 4.64 1.73 -17.37
CA ALA A 135 4.31 3.09 -17.76
C ALA A 135 4.18 4.01 -16.54
N THR A 136 4.05 5.30 -16.78
CA THR A 136 3.75 6.31 -15.76
C THR A 136 2.88 7.43 -16.36
N GLY A 137 2.17 8.16 -15.51
CA GLY A 137 1.32 9.29 -15.94
C GLY A 137 0.26 8.89 -16.96
N ASP A 138 0.03 9.74 -17.94
CA ASP A 138 -1.01 9.57 -18.95
C ASP A 138 -0.88 8.25 -19.74
N GLU A 139 0.33 7.76 -19.95
CA GLU A 139 0.54 6.48 -20.64
C GLU A 139 -0.01 5.32 -19.82
N ALA A 140 0.19 5.31 -18.51
CA ALA A 140 -0.36 4.30 -17.61
C ALA A 140 -1.89 4.35 -17.61
N VAL A 141 -2.46 5.55 -17.55
CA VAL A 141 -3.91 5.77 -17.62
C VAL A 141 -4.48 5.20 -18.92
N GLN A 142 -3.88 5.56 -20.07
CA GLN A 142 -4.35 5.09 -21.36
C GLN A 142 -4.30 3.56 -21.48
N ARG A 143 -3.22 2.93 -20.99
CA ARG A 143 -3.10 1.46 -21.00
C ARG A 143 -4.18 0.78 -20.17
N ILE A 144 -4.53 1.32 -19.01
CA ILE A 144 -5.64 0.79 -18.20
C ILE A 144 -6.97 0.99 -18.90
N LEU A 145 -7.21 2.17 -19.47
CA LEU A 145 -8.46 2.44 -20.21
C LEU A 145 -8.61 1.50 -21.41
N ASP A 146 -7.54 1.26 -22.17
CA ASP A 146 -7.54 0.32 -23.31
C ASP A 146 -7.90 -1.12 -22.87
N LEU A 147 -7.39 -1.55 -21.72
CA LEU A 147 -7.64 -2.88 -21.16
C LEU A 147 -9.00 -3.03 -20.46
N THR A 148 -9.72 -1.92 -20.26
CA THR A 148 -11.02 -1.87 -19.58
C THR A 148 -12.14 -1.29 -20.46
N ASP A 149 -11.96 -1.30 -21.78
CA ASP A 149 -12.93 -0.75 -22.77
C ASP A 149 -13.30 0.71 -22.47
N GLY A 150 -12.34 1.53 -22.05
CA GLY A 150 -12.52 2.95 -21.72
C GLY A 150 -13.20 3.23 -20.38
N ARG A 151 -13.54 2.20 -19.59
CA ARG A 151 -14.31 2.36 -18.34
C ARG A 151 -13.46 2.66 -17.11
N GLY A 152 -12.18 2.31 -17.13
CA GLY A 152 -11.32 2.29 -15.97
C GLY A 152 -11.60 1.10 -15.03
N THR A 153 -10.80 0.97 -13.97
CA THR A 153 -10.95 -0.09 -12.97
C THR A 153 -12.06 0.21 -11.95
N ASP A 154 -12.61 -0.83 -11.32
CA ASP A 154 -13.65 -0.68 -10.30
C ASP A 154 -13.10 0.05 -9.05
N CYS A 155 -11.84 -0.16 -8.71
CA CYS A 155 -11.15 0.55 -7.63
C CYS A 155 -9.65 0.65 -7.90
N GLY A 156 -8.92 1.35 -7.02
CA GLY A 156 -7.50 1.53 -7.18
C GLY A 156 -6.73 1.66 -5.87
N CYS A 157 -5.44 1.30 -5.89
CA CYS A 157 -4.54 1.38 -4.75
C CYS A 157 -3.30 2.21 -5.08
N GLU A 158 -2.99 3.18 -4.24
CA GLU A 158 -1.77 3.97 -4.28
C GLU A 158 -0.75 3.37 -3.31
N CYS A 159 0.39 2.86 -3.85
CA CYS A 159 1.43 2.17 -3.09
C CYS A 159 2.85 2.72 -3.37
N VAL A 160 2.96 3.96 -3.85
CA VAL A 160 4.24 4.64 -4.14
C VAL A 160 4.57 5.71 -3.12
N GLY A 161 3.63 6.61 -2.87
CA GLY A 161 3.83 7.78 -2.02
C GLY A 161 4.47 8.96 -2.76
N TYR A 162 5.01 9.92 -2.00
CA TYR A 162 5.49 11.19 -2.51
C TYR A 162 6.70 11.11 -3.47
N GLN A 163 7.47 10.03 -3.44
CA GLN A 163 8.67 9.87 -4.30
C GLN A 163 8.35 9.27 -5.68
N CYS A 164 7.15 9.50 -6.19
CA CYS A 164 6.84 9.10 -7.56
C CYS A 164 7.53 9.99 -8.60
N CYS A 165 7.82 9.39 -9.77
CA CYS A 165 8.56 10.06 -10.83
C CYS A 165 7.76 10.07 -12.14
N ASN A 166 7.90 11.14 -12.89
CA ASN A 166 7.38 11.24 -14.24
C ASN A 166 8.24 10.42 -15.23
N LYS A 167 7.82 10.38 -16.52
CA LYS A 167 8.51 9.64 -17.58
C LYS A 167 9.94 10.09 -17.86
N HIS A 168 10.35 11.22 -17.34
CA HIS A 168 11.72 11.76 -17.48
C HIS A 168 12.58 11.46 -16.25
N GLY A 169 12.05 10.74 -15.27
CA GLY A 169 12.73 10.41 -14.02
C GLY A 169 12.79 11.59 -13.02
N HIS A 170 12.04 12.65 -13.25
CA HIS A 170 11.91 13.75 -12.31
C HIS A 170 10.81 13.42 -11.32
N GLU A 171 11.05 13.74 -10.06
CA GLU A 171 10.05 13.61 -9.00
C GLU A 171 8.83 14.48 -9.30
N ASP A 172 7.66 13.89 -9.13
CA ASP A 172 6.37 14.54 -9.34
C ASP A 172 5.35 13.88 -8.39
N ASN A 173 5.18 14.46 -7.23
CA ASN A 173 4.46 13.89 -6.09
C ASN A 173 2.98 13.65 -6.37
N SER A 174 2.43 14.27 -7.39
CA SER A 174 1.02 14.18 -7.76
C SER A 174 0.71 13.15 -8.84
N ILE A 175 1.73 12.71 -9.61
CA ILE A 175 1.51 11.93 -10.83
C ILE A 175 0.79 10.62 -10.60
N THR A 176 1.15 9.89 -9.54
CA THR A 176 0.53 8.59 -9.22
C THR A 176 -0.93 8.76 -8.82
N MET A 177 -1.23 9.71 -7.94
CA MET A 177 -2.60 10.01 -7.51
C MET A 177 -3.47 10.46 -8.66
N ASN A 178 -2.99 11.39 -9.49
CA ASN A 178 -3.73 11.88 -10.66
C ASN A 178 -4.01 10.75 -11.65
N SER A 179 -3.00 9.90 -11.92
CA SER A 179 -3.15 8.74 -12.81
C SER A 179 -4.15 7.73 -12.25
N LEU A 180 -4.10 7.47 -10.94
CA LEU A 180 -5.00 6.55 -10.27
C LEU A 180 -6.46 7.03 -10.34
N VAL A 181 -6.69 8.32 -10.08
CA VAL A 181 -8.03 8.92 -10.21
C VAL A 181 -8.53 8.83 -11.66
N ALA A 182 -7.68 9.15 -12.64
CA ALA A 182 -8.06 9.14 -14.06
C ALA A 182 -8.30 7.73 -14.62
N SER A 183 -7.70 6.70 -14.05
CA SER A 183 -7.85 5.30 -14.48
C SER A 183 -8.88 4.51 -13.67
N THR A 184 -9.48 5.10 -12.64
CA THR A 184 -10.53 4.49 -11.82
C THR A 184 -11.90 5.04 -12.23
N LYS A 185 -12.93 4.19 -12.23
CA LYS A 185 -14.33 4.60 -12.49
C LYS A 185 -14.77 5.73 -11.56
N ALA A 186 -15.67 6.59 -12.05
CA ALA A 186 -16.20 7.75 -11.30
C ALA A 186 -16.82 7.38 -9.92
N THR A 187 -17.23 6.13 -9.70
CA THR A 187 -17.79 5.64 -8.43
C THR A 187 -16.84 4.70 -7.71
N GLY A 188 -15.64 4.51 -8.23
CA GLY A 188 -14.65 3.60 -7.68
C GLY A 188 -13.98 4.16 -6.43
N GLY A 189 -13.65 3.29 -5.49
CA GLY A 189 -12.90 3.65 -4.29
C GLY A 189 -11.40 3.66 -4.54
N ILE A 190 -10.68 4.49 -3.79
CA ILE A 190 -9.22 4.59 -3.85
C ILE A 190 -8.66 4.37 -2.45
N GLY A 191 -7.77 3.38 -2.31
CA GLY A 191 -7.00 3.12 -1.10
C GLY A 191 -5.58 3.69 -1.22
N VAL A 192 -5.20 4.56 -0.30
CA VAL A 192 -3.89 5.20 -0.27
C VAL A 192 -3.11 4.70 0.93
N VAL A 193 -2.00 4.03 0.68
CA VAL A 193 -1.07 3.54 1.70
C VAL A 193 0.37 4.02 1.45
N GLY A 194 0.61 4.66 0.32
CA GLY A 194 1.85 5.39 0.08
C GLY A 194 2.02 6.53 1.08
N VAL A 195 3.27 6.80 1.43
CA VAL A 195 3.58 7.86 2.41
C VAL A 195 3.72 9.19 1.71
N PHE A 196 2.93 10.18 2.12
CA PHE A 196 3.02 11.57 1.69
C PHE A 196 3.45 12.45 2.87
N ILE A 197 4.55 13.16 2.71
CA ILE A 197 5.14 14.00 3.77
C ILE A 197 4.97 15.48 3.37
N PRO A 198 4.13 16.25 4.09
CA PRO A 198 3.82 17.65 3.70
C PRO A 198 5.02 18.60 3.73
N GLN A 199 6.12 18.21 4.39
CA GLN A 199 7.31 19.04 4.58
C GLN A 199 8.56 18.45 3.92
N ASP A 200 8.41 17.57 2.97
CA ASP A 200 9.55 17.04 2.21
C ASP A 200 10.21 18.19 1.44
N PRO A 201 11.54 18.39 1.61
CA PRO A 201 12.27 19.42 0.87
C PRO A 201 12.28 19.20 -0.65
N GLY A 202 11.94 18.00 -1.14
CA GLY A 202 11.72 17.69 -2.56
C GLY A 202 10.28 17.87 -3.04
N ALA A 203 9.33 18.08 -2.13
CA ALA A 203 7.93 18.23 -2.52
C ALA A 203 7.71 19.50 -3.33
N ALA A 204 7.05 19.37 -4.48
CA ALA A 204 6.54 20.54 -5.19
C ALA A 204 5.52 21.25 -4.29
N SER A 205 5.59 22.59 -4.25
CA SER A 205 4.82 23.45 -3.35
C SER A 205 3.29 23.45 -3.57
N ASP A 206 2.78 22.60 -4.46
CA ASP A 206 1.42 22.64 -4.99
C ASP A 206 0.62 21.34 -4.81
N LEU A 207 0.81 20.66 -3.67
CA LEU A 207 -0.11 19.60 -3.23
C LEU A 207 -1.29 20.19 -2.48
#